data_5710ad7e445d16162f7ced30d764d784
#
_entry.id   5710ad7e445d16162f7ced30d764d784
#
_cell.length_a   1.000
_cell.length_b   1.000
_cell.length_c   1.000
_cell.angle_alpha   90.00
_cell.angle_beta   90.00
_cell.angle_gamma   90.00
#
_symmetry.space_group_name_H-M   'P 1'
#
loop_
_entity.id
_entity.type
_entity.pdbx_description
1 polymer ?
#
loop_
_entity_poly.entity_id
_entity_poly.type
_entity_poly.pdbx_seq_one_letter_code
_entity_poly.pdbx_strand_id
1 'polypeptide(L)'
;MATVLVPLAQGCEELEAVTIIDLLRRAGISVTVAGLEAGLITASRGVLLMPETTLDAVLDQDFDLVVLPGGLGGAQRLEADQRIAALLRRMAEQGRYIAAICAAPRVLASAGLLKDREATSYPGALEGQTDIRLSSAAVV
;
A
#
# COMPACT_ATOMS: atom_id res chain seq x y z
N MET A 1 -5.37 19.04 -8.27
CA MET A 1 -4.54 17.88 -8.64
C MET A 1 -4.67 16.83 -7.56
N ALA A 2 -4.95 15.60 -7.95
CA ALA A 2 -5.01 14.50 -6.99
C ALA A 2 -3.61 14.20 -6.40
N THR A 3 -3.59 13.85 -5.13
CA THR A 3 -2.39 13.53 -4.38
C THR A 3 -2.42 12.08 -3.91
N VAL A 4 -1.32 11.37 -4.11
CA VAL A 4 -1.20 9.94 -3.80
C VAL A 4 0.03 9.70 -2.93
N LEU A 5 -0.14 8.90 -1.89
CA LEU A 5 0.95 8.37 -1.08
C LEU A 5 1.20 6.91 -1.45
N VAL A 6 2.46 6.59 -1.72
CA VAL A 6 2.93 5.21 -1.87
C VAL A 6 3.96 4.94 -0.77
N PRO A 7 3.57 4.27 0.32
CA PRO A 7 4.51 3.89 1.36
C PRO A 7 5.31 2.66 0.93
N LEU A 8 6.61 2.70 1.13
CA LEU A 8 7.53 1.61 0.80
C LEU A 8 8.18 1.03 2.04
N ALA A 9 8.24 -0.29 2.09
CA ALA A 9 8.93 -1.05 3.14
C ALA A 9 10.01 -1.95 2.54
N GLN A 10 10.97 -2.35 3.34
CA GLN A 10 11.97 -3.35 2.96
C GLN A 10 11.27 -4.62 2.46
N GLY A 11 11.71 -5.14 1.32
CA GLY A 11 11.13 -6.32 0.70
C GLY A 11 9.87 -6.04 -0.14
N CYS A 12 9.54 -4.78 -0.43
CA CYS A 12 8.46 -4.46 -1.38
C CYS A 12 8.79 -5.00 -2.79
N GLU A 13 7.75 -5.26 -3.58
CA GLU A 13 7.94 -5.70 -4.97
C GLU A 13 8.25 -4.47 -5.85
N GLU A 14 9.46 -4.40 -6.37
CA GLU A 14 9.94 -3.26 -7.16
C GLU A 14 9.16 -3.06 -8.45
N LEU A 15 8.78 -4.15 -9.13
CA LEU A 15 7.98 -4.06 -10.34
C LEU A 15 6.66 -3.34 -10.07
N GLU A 16 5.98 -3.72 -9.01
CA GLU A 16 4.69 -3.13 -8.64
C GLU A 16 4.85 -1.68 -8.17
N ALA A 17 5.77 -1.43 -7.25
CA ALA A 17 5.99 -0.10 -6.70
C ALA A 17 6.35 0.91 -7.80
N VAL A 18 7.33 0.59 -8.64
CA VAL A 18 7.81 1.50 -9.70
C VAL A 18 6.73 1.68 -10.77
N THR A 19 6.02 0.63 -11.16
CA THR A 19 4.94 0.72 -12.15
C THR A 19 3.82 1.64 -11.66
N ILE A 20 3.38 1.48 -10.42
CA ILE A 20 2.34 2.33 -9.83
C ILE A 20 2.79 3.80 -9.82
N ILE A 21 3.98 4.07 -9.31
CA ILE A 21 4.52 5.42 -9.22
C ILE A 21 4.66 6.06 -10.60
N ASP A 22 5.26 5.35 -11.54
CA ASP A 22 5.51 5.84 -12.89
C ASP A 22 4.21 6.14 -13.63
N LEU A 23 3.25 5.22 -13.64
CA LEU A 23 1.99 5.40 -14.34
C LEU A 23 1.15 6.55 -13.76
N LEU A 24 1.09 6.68 -12.45
CA LEU A 24 0.37 7.78 -11.80
C LEU A 24 1.01 9.14 -12.14
N ARG A 25 2.34 9.21 -12.13
CA ARG A 25 3.07 10.43 -12.51
C ARG A 25 2.87 10.79 -13.98
N ARG A 26 2.87 9.80 -14.87
CA ARG A 26 2.55 10.00 -16.29
C ARG A 26 1.14 10.55 -16.50
N ALA A 27 0.21 10.18 -15.63
CA ALA A 27 -1.16 10.70 -15.65
C ALA A 27 -1.28 12.12 -15.05
N GLY A 28 -0.18 12.76 -14.66
CA GLY A 28 -0.19 14.10 -14.07
C GLY A 28 -0.62 14.13 -12.60
N ILE A 29 -0.60 12.97 -11.93
CA ILE A 29 -0.97 12.85 -10.51
C ILE A 29 0.28 13.10 -9.66
N SER A 30 0.11 13.84 -8.56
CA SER A 30 1.20 14.08 -7.60
C SER A 30 1.38 12.86 -6.70
N VAL A 31 2.52 12.19 -6.81
CA VAL A 31 2.84 10.99 -6.03
C VAL A 31 3.98 11.27 -5.07
N THR A 32 3.74 11.05 -3.80
CA THR A 32 4.76 11.07 -2.74
C THR A 32 5.16 9.64 -2.41
N VAL A 33 6.44 9.34 -2.48
CA VAL A 33 7.02 8.03 -2.14
C VAL A 33 7.69 8.15 -0.78
N ALA A 34 7.15 7.47 0.22
CA ALA A 34 7.62 7.56 1.60
C ALA A 34 8.10 6.21 2.10
N GLY A 35 9.33 6.12 2.57
CA GLY A 35 9.83 4.92 3.25
C GLY A 35 9.28 4.83 4.67
N LEU A 36 9.07 3.61 5.19
CA LEU A 36 8.74 3.44 6.61
C LEU A 36 9.85 3.99 7.49
N GLU A 37 11.09 3.83 7.07
CA GLU A 37 12.28 4.37 7.72
C GLU A 37 13.09 5.20 6.72
N ALA A 38 14.05 5.97 7.23
CA ALA A 38 14.98 6.72 6.40
C ALA A 38 15.95 5.79 5.65
N GLY A 39 16.37 6.21 4.47
CA GLY A 39 17.41 5.53 3.71
C GLY A 39 16.90 4.62 2.61
N LEU A 40 17.82 3.84 2.05
CA LEU A 40 17.57 2.93 0.94
C LEU A 40 16.66 1.77 1.34
N ILE A 41 15.80 1.40 0.43
CA ILE A 41 14.99 0.19 0.51
C ILE A 41 15.55 -0.84 -0.44
N THR A 42 15.82 -2.03 0.07
CA THR A 42 16.13 -3.20 -0.73
C THR A 42 14.83 -3.91 -1.04
N ALA A 43 14.43 -3.88 -2.31
CA ALA A 43 13.21 -4.51 -2.77
C ALA A 43 13.35 -6.03 -2.87
N SER A 44 12.27 -6.74 -3.17
CA SER A 44 12.17 -8.19 -3.11
C SER A 44 13.16 -8.92 -4.04
N ARG A 45 13.53 -8.30 -5.14
CA ARG A 45 14.52 -8.84 -6.12
C ARG A 45 15.88 -8.13 -6.04
N GLY A 46 16.15 -7.39 -4.97
CA GLY A 46 17.44 -6.77 -4.72
C GLY A 46 17.64 -5.40 -5.35
N VAL A 47 16.64 -4.84 -6.02
CA VAL A 47 16.73 -3.48 -6.54
C VAL A 47 16.71 -2.50 -5.38
N LEU A 48 17.61 -1.52 -5.41
CA LEU A 48 17.68 -0.48 -4.40
C LEU A 48 16.79 0.70 -4.81
N LEU A 49 15.89 1.07 -3.93
CA LEU A 49 14.98 2.20 -4.12
C LEU A 49 15.24 3.25 -3.05
N MET A 50 15.28 4.53 -3.46
CA MET A 50 15.41 5.64 -2.53
C MET A 50 14.09 6.41 -2.46
N PRO A 51 13.34 6.29 -1.37
CA PRO A 51 12.15 7.12 -1.16
C PRO A 51 12.50 8.61 -1.08
N GLU A 52 11.56 9.46 -1.47
CA GLU A 52 11.74 10.91 -1.40
C GLU A 52 11.74 11.44 0.04
N THR A 53 11.01 10.75 0.92
CA THR A 53 10.78 11.16 2.30
C THR A 53 10.51 9.94 3.17
N THR A 54 10.26 10.17 4.45
CA THR A 54 9.84 9.14 5.40
C THR A 54 8.34 9.24 5.68
N LEU A 55 7.76 8.14 6.14
CA LEU A 55 6.36 8.11 6.54
C LEU A 55 6.07 9.13 7.63
N ASP A 56 6.93 9.24 8.64
CA ASP A 56 6.74 10.21 9.74
C ASP A 56 6.66 11.65 9.25
N ALA A 57 7.42 12.01 8.22
CA ALA A 57 7.43 13.35 7.67
C ALA A 57 6.12 13.74 6.97
N VAL A 58 5.30 12.78 6.58
CA VAL A 58 4.08 13.01 5.80
C VAL A 58 2.80 12.51 6.47
N LEU A 59 2.89 11.97 7.68
CA LEU A 59 1.71 11.42 8.40
C LEU A 59 0.58 12.42 8.60
N ASP A 60 0.91 13.71 8.76
CA ASP A 60 -0.07 14.76 9.00
C ASP A 60 -0.61 15.38 7.70
N GLN A 61 -0.10 14.95 6.56
CA GLN A 61 -0.58 15.43 5.26
C GLN A 61 -1.85 14.68 4.85
N ASP A 62 -2.72 15.38 4.13
CA ASP A 62 -3.89 14.79 3.50
C ASP A 62 -3.56 14.30 2.10
N PHE A 63 -3.93 13.06 1.82
CA PHE A 63 -3.83 12.46 0.49
C PHE A 63 -5.21 12.04 0.00
N ASP A 64 -5.41 12.10 -1.30
CA ASP A 64 -6.65 11.62 -1.92
C ASP A 64 -6.67 10.10 -2.03
N LEU A 65 -5.50 9.48 -2.16
CA LEU A 65 -5.33 8.03 -2.31
C LEU A 65 -4.04 7.57 -1.63
N VAL A 66 -4.11 6.43 -0.97
CA VAL A 66 -2.92 5.64 -0.55
C VAL A 66 -2.92 4.34 -1.34
N VAL A 67 -1.78 4.01 -1.96
CA VAL A 67 -1.60 2.75 -2.70
C VAL A 67 -0.50 1.94 -2.04
N LEU A 68 -0.81 0.71 -1.67
CA LEU A 68 0.11 -0.22 -1.05
C LEU A 68 0.65 -1.21 -2.09
N PRO A 69 1.94 -1.15 -2.45
CA PRO A 69 2.56 -2.17 -3.27
C PRO A 69 2.71 -3.47 -2.50
N GLY A 70 2.84 -4.57 -3.22
CA GLY A 70 3.01 -5.90 -2.64
C GLY A 70 4.47 -6.26 -2.38
N GLY A 71 4.76 -7.52 -2.60
CA GLY A 71 5.95 -8.18 -2.07
C GLY A 71 5.65 -8.66 -0.65
N LEU A 72 5.82 -9.97 -0.41
CA LEU A 72 5.41 -10.54 0.88
C LEU A 72 6.12 -9.86 2.05
N GLY A 73 7.43 -9.67 1.97
CA GLY A 73 8.20 -9.03 3.03
C GLY A 73 7.79 -7.58 3.28
N GLY A 74 7.54 -6.83 2.20
CA GLY A 74 7.05 -5.46 2.28
C GLY A 74 5.65 -5.38 2.87
N ALA A 75 4.74 -6.24 2.40
CA ALA A 75 3.37 -6.31 2.92
C ALA A 75 3.34 -6.66 4.41
N GLN A 76 4.17 -7.60 4.85
CA GLN A 76 4.27 -7.95 6.28
C GLN A 76 4.74 -6.78 7.13
N ARG A 77 5.69 -5.99 6.66
CA ARG A 77 6.17 -4.80 7.37
C ARG A 77 5.14 -3.68 7.40
N LEU A 78 4.42 -3.45 6.32
CA LEU A 78 3.31 -2.50 6.29
C LEU A 78 2.20 -2.94 7.25
N GLU A 79 1.87 -4.22 7.27
CA GLU A 79 0.85 -4.80 8.15
C GLU A 79 1.22 -4.64 9.64
N ALA A 80 2.50 -4.82 9.98
CA ALA A 80 2.98 -4.71 11.36
C ALA A 80 3.17 -3.25 11.83
N ASP A 81 3.14 -2.29 10.93
CA ASP A 81 3.38 -0.88 11.26
C ASP A 81 2.08 -0.20 11.69
N GLN A 82 2.01 0.21 12.95
CA GLN A 82 0.82 0.85 13.51
C GLN A 82 0.50 2.20 12.88
N ARG A 83 1.50 2.91 12.36
CA ARG A 83 1.30 4.19 11.65
C ARG A 83 0.52 3.96 10.36
N ILE A 84 0.83 2.89 9.64
CA ILE A 84 0.09 2.49 8.43
C ILE A 84 -1.35 2.14 8.78
N ALA A 85 -1.59 1.31 9.79
CA ALA A 85 -2.95 0.97 10.20
C ALA A 85 -3.78 2.20 10.58
N ALA A 86 -3.20 3.11 11.36
CA ALA A 86 -3.85 4.36 11.76
C ALA A 86 -4.14 5.28 10.55
N LEU A 87 -3.18 5.41 9.63
CA LEU A 87 -3.33 6.18 8.40
C LEU A 87 -4.49 5.63 7.55
N LEU A 88 -4.51 4.32 7.32
CA LEU A 88 -5.55 3.67 6.50
C LEU A 88 -6.94 3.85 7.11
N ARG A 89 -7.08 3.68 8.42
CA ARG A 89 -8.36 3.90 9.09
C ARG A 89 -8.81 5.35 8.99
N ARG A 90 -7.91 6.31 9.20
CA ARG A 90 -8.21 7.74 9.02
C ARG A 90 -8.66 8.05 7.60
N MET A 91 -7.98 7.52 6.60
CA MET A 91 -8.35 7.68 5.19
C MET A 91 -9.75 7.14 4.93
N ALA A 92 -10.06 5.95 5.43
CA ALA A 92 -11.38 5.35 5.28
C ALA A 92 -12.47 6.18 5.95
N GLU A 93 -12.24 6.66 7.17
CA GLU A 93 -13.18 7.53 7.91
C GLU A 93 -13.44 8.85 7.18
N GLN A 94 -12.44 9.37 6.48
CA GLN A 94 -12.54 10.60 5.68
C GLN A 94 -13.16 10.36 4.29
N GLY A 95 -13.50 9.13 3.94
CA GLY A 95 -14.02 8.79 2.61
C GLY A 95 -12.98 8.91 1.50
N ARG A 96 -11.70 8.80 1.83
CA ARG A 96 -10.58 8.82 0.87
C ARG A 96 -10.37 7.44 0.26
N TYR A 97 -9.63 7.39 -0.84
CA TYR A 97 -9.36 6.16 -1.56
C TYR A 97 -8.19 5.39 -0.94
N ILE A 98 -8.31 4.08 -0.96
CA ILE A 98 -7.28 3.15 -0.50
C ILE A 98 -7.19 2.03 -1.53
N ALA A 99 -5.98 1.70 -1.96
CA ALA A 99 -5.73 0.60 -2.89
C ALA A 99 -4.57 -0.26 -2.39
N ALA A 100 -4.63 -1.54 -2.71
CA ALA A 100 -3.58 -2.49 -2.39
C ALA A 100 -3.50 -3.55 -3.49
N ILE A 101 -2.28 -4.00 -3.80
CA ILE A 101 -2.03 -4.96 -4.88
C ILE A 101 -1.27 -6.17 -4.36
N CYS A 102 -1.46 -7.32 -5.00
CA CYS A 102 -0.69 -8.56 -4.79
C CYS A 102 -0.84 -9.09 -3.36
N ALA A 103 0.21 -9.06 -2.55
CA ALA A 103 0.17 -9.46 -1.14
C ALA A 103 -0.37 -8.37 -0.20
N ALA A 104 -0.44 -7.12 -0.63
CA ALA A 104 -0.77 -5.98 0.21
C ALA A 104 -2.24 -5.89 0.67
N PRO A 105 -3.26 -6.49 0.01
CA PRO A 105 -4.61 -6.52 0.56
C PRO A 105 -4.70 -7.09 1.98
N ARG A 106 -3.76 -7.93 2.40
CA ARG A 106 -3.67 -8.41 3.80
C ARG A 106 -3.52 -7.27 4.81
N VAL A 107 -2.85 -6.18 4.41
CA VAL A 107 -2.68 -4.99 5.25
C VAL A 107 -4.04 -4.34 5.53
N LEU A 108 -4.88 -4.25 4.50
CA LEU A 108 -6.25 -3.72 4.61
C LEU A 108 -7.12 -4.63 5.48
N ALA A 109 -7.00 -5.95 5.31
CA ALA A 109 -7.72 -6.93 6.11
C ALA A 109 -7.35 -6.79 7.60
N SER A 110 -6.06 -6.70 7.92
CA SER A 110 -5.58 -6.51 9.30
C SER A 110 -6.03 -5.19 9.92
N ALA A 111 -6.21 -4.16 9.12
CA ALA A 111 -6.74 -2.87 9.57
C ALA A 111 -8.27 -2.88 9.75
N GLY A 112 -8.95 -3.97 9.40
CA GLY A 112 -10.40 -4.10 9.50
C GLY A 112 -11.18 -3.43 8.36
N LEU A 113 -10.53 -3.11 7.26
CA LEU A 113 -11.11 -2.30 6.18
C LEU A 113 -11.78 -3.13 5.08
N LEU A 114 -11.63 -4.46 5.08
CA LEU A 114 -12.22 -5.35 4.07
C LEU A 114 -13.43 -6.12 4.57
N LYS A 115 -13.84 -5.92 5.80
CA LYS A 115 -15.01 -6.60 6.36
C LYS A 115 -16.25 -6.33 5.50
N ASP A 116 -16.96 -7.40 5.12
CA ASP A 116 -18.15 -7.37 4.27
C ASP A 116 -17.93 -6.76 2.87
N ARG A 117 -16.68 -6.68 2.44
CA ARG A 117 -16.31 -6.17 1.11
C ARG A 117 -15.83 -7.29 0.21
N GLU A 118 -15.93 -7.06 -1.09
CA GLU A 118 -15.27 -7.88 -2.09
C GLU A 118 -13.81 -7.45 -2.22
N ALA A 119 -12.89 -8.42 -2.32
CA ALA A 119 -11.47 -8.15 -2.49
C ALA A 119 -10.81 -9.22 -3.33
N THR A 120 -9.76 -8.83 -4.04
CA THR A 120 -8.84 -9.73 -4.74
C THR A 120 -7.44 -9.54 -4.19
N SER A 121 -6.57 -10.53 -4.40
CA SER A 121 -5.19 -10.49 -3.94
C SER A 121 -4.34 -11.51 -4.70
N TYR A 122 -3.04 -11.50 -4.45
CA TYR A 122 -2.21 -12.65 -4.78
C TYR A 122 -2.80 -13.90 -4.11
N PRO A 123 -2.84 -15.06 -4.80
CA PRO A 123 -3.43 -16.28 -4.23
C PRO A 123 -2.85 -16.61 -2.85
N GLY A 124 -3.73 -16.81 -1.88
CA GLY A 124 -3.37 -17.13 -0.51
C GLY A 124 -3.16 -15.92 0.42
N ALA A 125 -3.01 -14.69 -0.09
CA ALA A 125 -2.75 -13.52 0.76
C ALA A 125 -3.91 -13.18 1.70
N LEU A 126 -5.15 -13.49 1.32
CA LEU A 126 -6.36 -13.32 2.13
C LEU A 126 -6.92 -14.64 2.65
N GLU A 127 -6.14 -15.71 2.60
CA GLU A 127 -6.57 -17.03 3.08
C GLU A 127 -6.88 -16.98 4.57
N GLY A 128 -7.97 -17.66 4.96
CA GLY A 128 -8.43 -17.67 6.35
C GLY A 128 -9.32 -16.50 6.75
N GLN A 129 -9.49 -15.51 5.89
CA GLN A 129 -10.42 -14.40 6.14
C GLN A 129 -11.85 -14.83 5.81
N THR A 130 -12.74 -14.89 6.82
CA THR A 130 -14.12 -15.38 6.68
C THR A 130 -15.13 -14.27 6.44
N ASP A 131 -14.77 -13.03 6.69
CA ASP A 131 -15.63 -11.84 6.60
C ASP A 131 -15.43 -11.04 5.30
N ILE A 132 -14.64 -11.58 4.36
CA ILE A 132 -14.30 -10.95 3.09
C ILE A 132 -14.85 -11.82 1.96
N ARG A 133 -15.50 -11.21 0.97
CA ARG A 133 -15.88 -11.90 -0.27
C ARG A 133 -14.68 -11.93 -1.22
N LEU A 134 -14.01 -13.08 -1.29
CA LEU A 134 -12.85 -13.26 -2.14
C LEU A 134 -13.26 -13.36 -3.61
N SER A 135 -12.55 -12.63 -4.47
CA SER A 135 -12.74 -12.63 -5.91
C SER A 135 -11.47 -13.09 -6.61
N SER A 136 -11.62 -13.75 -7.76
CA SER A 136 -10.51 -14.06 -8.65
C SER A 136 -10.36 -13.04 -9.79
N ALA A 137 -11.14 -11.97 -9.78
CA ALA A 137 -11.00 -10.89 -10.73
C ALA A 137 -9.64 -10.17 -10.56
N ALA A 138 -9.12 -9.63 -11.64
CA ALA A 138 -7.84 -8.91 -11.61
C ALA A 138 -7.93 -7.63 -10.77
N VAL A 139 -9.09 -6.99 -10.78
CA VAL A 139 -9.39 -5.75 -10.03
C VAL A 139 -10.82 -5.81 -9.50
N VAL A 140 -11.00 -5.36 -8.29
CA VAL A 140 -12.30 -5.17 -7.65
C VAL A 140 -12.38 -3.82 -6.95
#